data_dea5d8349c983b2c3e7907d1496cb97f
#
_entry.id   dea5d8349c983b2c3e7907d1496cb97f
#
_cell.length_a   1.000
_cell.length_b   1.000
_cell.length_c   1.000
_cell.angle_alpha   90.00
_cell.angle_beta   90.00
_cell.angle_gamma   90.00
#
_symmetry.space_group_name_H-M   'P 1'
#
loop_
_entity.id
_entity.type
_entity.pdbx_description
1 polymer ?
#
loop_
_entity_poly.entity_id
_entity_poly.type
_entity_poly.pdbx_seq_one_letter_code
_entity_poly.pdbx_strand_id
1 'polypeptide(L)'
;MNFQRVVGFFCAGAVSALLICAAEGWGAAPVAEPVPIRIGWQIPAATQAQIVQVLKRTDILDSHGLDPSLVPFSYGGPQVDAAFAGKLDVFFSGDQPAINLIARGGKWKIVGRIFYDRIAFIVPPNSPIQSVADLRGKTVASPFGSVAHREAFLEQRAAGLDEGVDVENRNLDILEISRRVMSGGIDDWNGIDAAVVWEPIVSRFELEGLARSLTSKRTLGVVAFSDEFIARHPEAAVQFLVALIRAWGFFAQNPDRVRQWYIDDTQLDYTPEALISGASVDPNFSAKSVHDIDLELTDEQIETLEQGAAWRRGAGKSGPEIRRSVDRSLLARAMQEIASAHFEEVRILLPSTRESPKADTDDGHTFDRVPLWVAFTFMVAIALLAIELGFWLGRRSQKKLVNEPVRPVATVVGAVLGMMAFVIALTFGSANSRFDARKAALLDDVTAIQTAYLRANLLPEPQRTTVRSLLRDYVEARVGIVHAYGNPTTLRLVQRRAEALQESMWSHVEALIESGNDARSHGLFASALNEVFGLHTRRVVLGAHYRIPGFVWCVLIAASCVAMVAVGFQFGMGSNRRVHTANFALSVTFALVMLLAFDLDRAGEGLVAVNQQPMIDLYQSMSK
;
A
#
# COMPACT_ATOMS: atom_id res chain seq x y z
N MET A 1 41.90 -16.20 -37.48
CA MET A 1 41.21 -14.92 -37.28
C MET A 1 41.53 -14.45 -35.87
N ASN A 2 42.28 -13.36 -35.73
CA ASN A 2 42.94 -12.97 -34.49
C ASN A 2 41.93 -12.52 -33.42
N PHE A 3 41.98 -13.17 -32.24
CA PHE A 3 41.18 -12.91 -31.05
C PHE A 3 41.20 -11.43 -30.57
N GLN A 4 42.29 -10.73 -30.80
CA GLN A 4 42.35 -9.28 -30.54
C GLN A 4 41.36 -8.45 -31.38
N ARG A 5 40.91 -8.96 -32.54
CA ARG A 5 39.87 -8.31 -33.36
C ARG A 5 38.46 -8.58 -32.88
N VAL A 6 38.21 -9.76 -32.26
CA VAL A 6 36.86 -10.11 -31.74
C VAL A 6 36.62 -9.45 -30.38
N VAL A 7 37.61 -9.43 -29.51
CA VAL A 7 37.53 -8.68 -28.23
C VAL A 7 37.50 -7.18 -28.46
N GLY A 8 38.26 -6.71 -29.49
CA GLY A 8 38.20 -5.31 -29.91
C GLY A 8 36.82 -4.91 -30.46
N PHE A 9 36.09 -5.82 -31.13
CA PHE A 9 34.75 -5.55 -31.66
C PHE A 9 33.69 -5.54 -30.53
N PHE A 10 33.81 -6.41 -29.53
CA PHE A 10 32.89 -6.41 -28.36
C PHE A 10 33.20 -5.26 -27.40
N CYS A 11 34.45 -4.95 -27.15
CA CYS A 11 34.82 -3.78 -26.33
C CYS A 11 34.54 -2.47 -27.10
N ALA A 12 34.72 -2.41 -28.40
CA ALA A 12 34.38 -1.25 -29.20
C ALA A 12 32.86 -1.05 -29.34
N GLY A 13 32.08 -2.12 -29.39
CA GLY A 13 30.60 -2.06 -29.34
C GLY A 13 30.06 -1.58 -28.00
N ALA A 14 30.63 -2.05 -26.89
CA ALA A 14 30.26 -1.60 -25.54
C ALA A 14 30.75 -0.17 -25.25
N VAL A 15 31.94 0.22 -25.72
CA VAL A 15 32.47 1.58 -25.59
C VAL A 15 31.75 2.53 -26.54
N SER A 16 31.35 2.09 -27.76
CA SER A 16 30.54 2.89 -28.67
C SER A 16 29.11 3.08 -28.18
N ALA A 17 28.51 2.08 -27.53
CA ALA A 17 27.21 2.24 -26.86
C ALA A 17 27.30 3.20 -25.66
N LEU A 18 28.40 3.16 -24.88
CA LEU A 18 28.68 4.11 -23.80
C LEU A 18 29.00 5.52 -24.29
N LEU A 19 29.64 5.66 -25.46
CA LEU A 19 29.97 6.95 -26.05
C LEU A 19 28.80 7.57 -26.85
N ILE A 20 27.86 6.77 -27.35
CA ILE A 20 26.63 7.27 -27.96
C ILE A 20 25.69 7.79 -26.87
N CYS A 21 25.66 7.17 -25.67
CA CYS A 21 24.94 7.73 -24.49
C CYS A 21 25.64 8.98 -23.90
N ALA A 22 26.91 9.24 -24.21
CA ALA A 22 27.62 10.41 -23.70
C ALA A 22 27.60 11.61 -24.67
N ALA A 23 27.13 11.45 -25.92
CA ALA A 23 27.16 12.49 -26.94
C ALA A 23 25.83 13.27 -27.13
N GLU A 24 24.76 12.90 -26.41
CA GLU A 24 23.48 13.63 -26.44
C GLU A 24 23.22 14.51 -25.19
N GLY A 25 24.25 15.08 -24.62
CA GLY A 25 24.16 15.81 -23.35
C GLY A 25 24.91 17.12 -23.23
N TRP A 26 25.01 17.93 -24.29
CA TRP A 26 25.47 19.31 -24.13
C TRP A 26 24.42 20.29 -24.64
N GLY A 27 23.50 20.70 -23.74
CA GLY A 27 22.53 21.74 -24.08
C GLY A 27 21.34 21.92 -23.16
N ALA A 28 21.39 21.49 -21.89
CA ALA A 28 20.57 22.03 -20.80
C ALA A 28 21.23 21.61 -19.48
N ALA A 29 21.27 22.49 -18.49
CA ALA A 29 21.62 22.09 -17.12
C ALA A 29 20.73 20.88 -16.76
N PRO A 30 21.27 19.82 -16.14
CA PRO A 30 20.45 18.67 -15.78
C PRO A 30 19.32 19.17 -14.88
N VAL A 31 18.08 19.07 -15.34
CA VAL A 31 16.90 19.19 -14.47
C VAL A 31 17.09 18.10 -13.45
N ALA A 32 17.30 18.45 -12.19
CA ALA A 32 17.50 17.47 -11.12
C ALA A 32 16.30 16.52 -11.17
N GLU A 33 16.55 15.21 -11.23
CA GLU A 33 15.47 14.21 -11.21
C GLU A 33 14.64 14.41 -9.93
N PRO A 34 13.30 14.38 -10.03
CA PRO A 34 12.44 14.51 -8.86
C PRO A 34 12.79 13.43 -7.82
N VAL A 35 12.84 13.83 -6.54
CA VAL A 35 13.18 12.92 -5.44
C VAL A 35 11.96 12.07 -5.09
N PRO A 36 12.03 10.74 -5.21
CA PRO A 36 10.93 9.87 -4.82
C PRO A 36 10.71 9.94 -3.31
N ILE A 37 9.43 10.08 -2.90
CA ILE A 37 9.03 10.23 -1.50
C ILE A 37 7.75 9.43 -1.21
N ARG A 38 7.80 8.51 -0.22
CA ARG A 38 6.69 7.64 0.16
C ARG A 38 6.00 8.19 1.41
N ILE A 39 4.76 8.63 1.25
CA ILE A 39 3.99 9.35 2.25
C ILE A 39 2.88 8.46 2.79
N GLY A 40 2.99 8.03 4.06
CA GLY A 40 1.93 7.29 4.74
C GLY A 40 0.89 8.22 5.34
N TRP A 41 -0.41 7.95 5.11
CA TRP A 41 -1.52 8.77 5.58
C TRP A 41 -2.76 7.93 5.94
N GLN A 42 -3.71 8.50 6.67
CA GLN A 42 -4.91 7.80 7.14
C GLN A 42 -6.18 8.32 6.44
N ILE A 43 -6.89 7.42 5.77
CA ILE A 43 -8.10 7.76 5.02
C ILE A 43 -9.19 8.39 5.92
N PRO A 44 -9.54 7.81 7.11
CA PRO A 44 -10.63 8.32 7.94
C PRO A 44 -10.26 9.56 8.77
N ALA A 45 -9.01 9.98 8.81
CA ALA A 45 -8.59 11.22 9.46
C ALA A 45 -8.80 12.40 8.49
N ALA A 46 -10.02 12.93 8.43
CA ALA A 46 -10.48 13.75 7.33
C ALA A 46 -9.66 15.01 7.10
N THR A 47 -9.22 15.73 8.13
CA THR A 47 -8.40 16.93 7.96
C THR A 47 -7.08 16.60 7.26
N GLN A 48 -6.38 15.58 7.74
CA GLN A 48 -5.16 15.05 7.12
C GLN A 48 -5.42 14.59 5.68
N ALA A 49 -6.49 13.82 5.49
CA ALA A 49 -6.81 13.24 4.18
C ALA A 49 -7.19 14.32 3.16
N GLN A 50 -7.85 15.39 3.57
CA GLN A 50 -8.15 16.54 2.71
C GLN A 50 -6.87 17.28 2.28
N ILE A 51 -5.88 17.44 3.17
CA ILE A 51 -4.56 17.97 2.81
C ILE A 51 -3.89 17.04 1.78
N VAL A 52 -3.96 15.73 1.98
CA VAL A 52 -3.42 14.74 1.04
C VAL A 52 -4.12 14.83 -0.32
N GLN A 53 -5.44 15.13 -0.38
CA GLN A 53 -6.11 15.38 -1.67
C GLN A 53 -5.53 16.59 -2.40
N VAL A 54 -5.15 17.65 -1.68
CA VAL A 54 -4.45 18.78 -2.31
C VAL A 54 -3.11 18.32 -2.88
N LEU A 55 -2.29 17.63 -2.09
CA LEU A 55 -1.01 17.09 -2.55
C LEU A 55 -1.15 16.13 -3.76
N LYS A 56 -2.24 15.38 -3.83
CA LYS A 56 -2.55 14.42 -4.90
C LYS A 56 -3.02 15.09 -6.18
N ARG A 57 -3.81 16.17 -6.08
CA ARG A 57 -4.55 16.76 -7.20
C ARG A 57 -4.01 18.11 -7.68
N THR A 58 -2.85 18.52 -7.16
CA THR A 58 -2.18 19.76 -7.56
C THR A 58 -0.71 19.51 -7.89
N ASP A 59 -0.10 20.45 -8.60
CA ASP A 59 1.32 20.42 -8.96
C ASP A 59 2.27 20.81 -7.81
N ILE A 60 1.74 20.95 -6.59
CA ILE A 60 2.54 21.44 -5.46
C ILE A 60 3.78 20.58 -5.23
N LEU A 61 3.65 19.25 -5.18
CA LEU A 61 4.81 18.37 -4.95
C LEU A 61 5.79 18.39 -6.14
N ASP A 62 5.27 18.39 -7.36
CA ASP A 62 6.09 18.43 -8.58
C ASP A 62 6.89 19.74 -8.67
N SER A 63 6.25 20.89 -8.34
CA SER A 63 6.90 22.21 -8.34
C SER A 63 8.02 22.32 -7.28
N HIS A 64 8.04 21.42 -6.30
CA HIS A 64 9.10 21.30 -5.29
C HIS A 64 10.08 20.14 -5.57
N GLY A 65 10.08 19.58 -6.78
CA GLY A 65 11.02 18.53 -7.20
C GLY A 65 10.82 17.19 -6.49
N LEU A 66 9.58 16.86 -6.12
CA LEU A 66 9.23 15.64 -5.39
C LEU A 66 8.35 14.72 -6.27
N ASP A 67 8.67 13.42 -6.26
CA ASP A 67 7.87 12.36 -6.91
C ASP A 67 7.16 11.53 -5.83
N PRO A 68 5.88 11.81 -5.53
CA PRO A 68 5.20 11.24 -4.38
C PRO A 68 4.58 9.88 -4.65
N SER A 69 4.72 8.95 -3.68
CA SER A 69 3.92 7.75 -3.53
C SER A 69 3.05 7.88 -2.27
N LEU A 70 1.74 8.04 -2.44
CA LEU A 70 0.78 8.22 -1.36
C LEU A 70 0.23 6.87 -0.89
N VAL A 71 0.60 6.42 0.32
CA VAL A 71 0.27 5.10 0.87
C VAL A 71 -0.83 5.22 1.92
N PRO A 72 -2.08 4.78 1.63
CA PRO A 72 -3.22 4.93 2.53
C PRO A 72 -3.27 3.83 3.60
N PHE A 73 -3.79 4.19 4.79
CA PHE A 73 -4.04 3.28 5.91
C PHE A 73 -5.40 3.60 6.55
N SER A 74 -6.01 2.63 7.23
CA SER A 74 -7.26 2.84 7.99
C SER A 74 -7.01 3.55 9.32
N TYR A 75 -5.86 3.28 9.99
CA TYR A 75 -5.43 3.94 11.23
C TYR A 75 -3.93 3.79 11.47
N GLY A 76 -3.42 4.34 12.58
CA GLY A 76 -1.99 4.41 12.85
C GLY A 76 -1.27 3.08 13.10
N GLY A 77 -1.95 2.03 13.56
CA GLY A 77 -1.31 0.73 13.88
C GLY A 77 -0.61 0.11 12.66
N PRO A 78 -1.33 -0.23 11.58
CA PRO A 78 -0.74 -0.76 10.33
C PRO A 78 0.29 0.19 9.70
N GLN A 79 0.08 1.50 9.83
CA GLN A 79 1.01 2.52 9.33
C GLN A 79 2.36 2.47 10.07
N VAL A 80 2.36 2.27 11.40
CA VAL A 80 3.57 2.07 12.22
C VAL A 80 4.35 0.85 11.74
N ASP A 81 3.67 -0.26 11.44
CA ASP A 81 4.33 -1.47 10.96
C ASP A 81 4.97 -1.25 9.58
N ALA A 82 4.31 -0.53 8.67
CA ALA A 82 4.87 -0.17 7.37
C ALA A 82 6.09 0.78 7.50
N ALA A 83 6.01 1.79 8.38
CA ALA A 83 7.11 2.71 8.66
C ALA A 83 8.32 1.99 9.29
N PHE A 84 8.08 1.10 10.25
CA PHE A 84 9.11 0.29 10.88
C PHE A 84 9.80 -0.66 9.90
N ALA A 85 9.07 -1.15 8.90
CA ALA A 85 9.59 -1.99 7.81
C ALA A 85 10.33 -1.19 6.71
N GLY A 86 10.53 0.12 6.86
CA GLY A 86 11.21 0.98 5.87
C GLY A 86 10.42 1.22 4.58
N LYS A 87 9.10 1.07 4.61
CA LYS A 87 8.22 1.27 3.45
C LYS A 87 7.73 2.71 3.28
N LEU A 88 8.03 3.59 4.23
CA LEU A 88 7.62 4.99 4.25
C LEU A 88 8.83 5.89 4.50
N ASP A 89 8.76 7.11 3.97
CA ASP A 89 9.73 8.18 4.19
C ASP A 89 9.12 9.30 5.06
N VAL A 90 7.82 9.53 4.87
CA VAL A 90 7.00 10.50 5.61
C VAL A 90 5.84 9.77 6.29
N PHE A 91 5.52 10.20 7.50
CA PHE A 91 4.50 9.62 8.34
C PHE A 91 3.54 10.70 8.84
N PHE A 92 2.31 10.67 8.32
CA PHE A 92 1.22 11.52 8.77
C PHE A 92 0.30 10.73 9.70
N SER A 93 0.20 11.14 10.95
CA SER A 93 -0.64 10.41 11.92
C SER A 93 -0.94 11.27 13.16
N GLY A 94 -1.82 10.78 14.02
CA GLY A 94 -1.89 11.27 15.39
C GLY A 94 -0.55 11.05 16.13
N ASP A 95 -0.36 11.74 17.22
CA ASP A 95 0.89 11.70 18.01
C ASP A 95 1.24 10.29 18.54
N GLN A 96 0.26 9.55 19.04
CA GLN A 96 0.52 8.25 19.68
C GLN A 96 1.11 7.19 18.72
N PRO A 97 0.66 7.03 17.46
CA PRO A 97 1.33 6.14 16.51
C PRO A 97 2.79 6.53 16.26
N ALA A 98 3.11 7.83 16.12
CA ALA A 98 4.49 8.29 15.96
C ALA A 98 5.36 7.97 17.19
N ILE A 99 4.81 8.16 18.39
CA ILE A 99 5.45 7.76 19.66
C ILE A 99 5.69 6.25 19.68
N ASN A 100 4.70 5.45 19.28
CA ASN A 100 4.83 3.98 19.24
C ASN A 100 5.93 3.53 18.28
N LEU A 101 6.04 4.17 17.12
CA LEU A 101 7.10 3.91 16.13
C LEU A 101 8.49 4.16 16.71
N ILE A 102 8.70 5.31 17.34
CA ILE A 102 9.96 5.69 17.97
C ILE A 102 10.28 4.79 19.18
N ALA A 103 9.28 4.51 20.02
CA ALA A 103 9.46 3.65 21.19
C ALA A 103 9.81 2.20 20.85
N ARG A 104 9.44 1.72 19.66
CA ARG A 104 9.86 0.42 19.11
C ARG A 104 11.28 0.42 18.55
N GLY A 105 11.98 1.54 18.61
CA GLY A 105 13.34 1.71 18.05
C GLY A 105 13.34 2.19 16.59
N GLY A 106 12.24 2.68 16.08
CA GLY A 106 12.16 3.33 14.77
C GLY A 106 13.03 4.60 14.76
N LYS A 107 13.88 4.73 13.74
CA LYS A 107 14.74 5.90 13.52
C LYS A 107 13.96 6.96 12.76
N TRP A 108 13.22 7.79 13.50
CA TRP A 108 12.31 8.79 12.94
C TRP A 108 12.41 10.10 13.73
N LYS A 109 12.18 11.23 13.04
CA LYS A 109 12.10 12.57 13.61
C LYS A 109 10.70 13.15 13.41
N ILE A 110 10.09 13.59 14.50
CA ILE A 110 8.88 14.43 14.45
C ILE A 110 9.34 15.85 14.16
N VAL A 111 8.89 16.41 13.04
CA VAL A 111 9.41 17.70 12.54
C VAL A 111 8.40 18.82 12.68
N GLY A 112 7.11 18.51 12.88
CA GLY A 112 6.07 19.51 13.00
C GLY A 112 4.71 18.90 13.35
N ARG A 113 3.76 19.76 13.59
CA ARG A 113 2.34 19.45 13.66
C ARG A 113 1.76 19.40 12.24
N ILE A 114 0.83 18.50 11.99
CA ILE A 114 0.11 18.51 10.71
C ILE A 114 -1.32 19.01 10.87
N PHE A 115 -2.01 18.67 11.96
CA PHE A 115 -3.36 19.13 12.28
C PHE A 115 -3.64 19.02 13.78
N TYR A 116 -4.68 19.72 14.24
CA TYR A 116 -5.39 19.38 15.46
C TYR A 116 -6.64 18.57 15.14
N ASP A 117 -6.99 17.65 16.04
CA ASP A 117 -8.15 16.78 15.93
C ASP A 117 -8.95 16.79 17.24
N ARG A 118 -10.23 16.44 17.19
CA ARG A 118 -11.05 16.18 18.35
C ARG A 118 -11.25 14.68 18.52
N ILE A 119 -10.96 14.16 19.69
CA ILE A 119 -11.26 12.78 20.09
C ILE A 119 -12.33 12.82 21.15
N ALA A 120 -13.32 11.94 21.07
CA ALA A 120 -14.39 11.86 22.02
C ALA A 120 -14.68 10.42 22.45
N PHE A 121 -15.05 10.28 23.73
CA PHE A 121 -15.81 9.15 24.22
C PHE A 121 -17.26 9.33 23.82
N ILE A 122 -17.79 8.44 23.01
CA ILE A 122 -19.16 8.47 22.54
C ILE A 122 -19.93 7.25 23.03
N VAL A 123 -21.22 7.45 23.25
CA VAL A 123 -22.18 6.40 23.65
C VAL A 123 -23.46 6.52 22.84
N PRO A 124 -24.29 5.47 22.74
CA PRO A 124 -25.64 5.59 22.16
C PRO A 124 -26.42 6.73 22.81
N PRO A 125 -27.24 7.49 22.07
CA PRO A 125 -28.01 8.60 22.61
C PRO A 125 -28.87 8.23 23.80
N ASN A 126 -29.53 7.06 23.76
CA ASN A 126 -30.41 6.55 24.80
C ASN A 126 -29.68 5.75 25.90
N SER A 127 -28.35 5.65 25.83
CA SER A 127 -27.56 4.93 26.84
C SER A 127 -27.74 5.55 28.25
N PRO A 128 -27.86 4.74 29.31
CA PRO A 128 -27.89 5.23 30.68
C PRO A 128 -26.52 5.76 31.17
N ILE A 129 -25.46 5.54 30.44
CA ILE A 129 -24.09 5.96 30.77
C ILE A 129 -24.01 7.48 30.64
N GLN A 130 -23.76 8.20 31.73
CA GLN A 130 -23.67 9.67 31.75
C GLN A 130 -22.24 10.18 31.96
N SER A 131 -21.34 9.33 32.43
CA SER A 131 -19.94 9.66 32.69
C SER A 131 -19.04 8.46 32.37
N VAL A 132 -17.73 8.69 32.30
CA VAL A 132 -16.76 7.61 32.13
C VAL A 132 -16.77 6.64 33.32
N ALA A 133 -17.12 7.09 34.53
CA ALA A 133 -17.23 6.22 35.69
C ALA A 133 -18.34 5.15 35.57
N ASP A 134 -19.39 5.42 34.78
CA ASP A 134 -20.50 4.48 34.55
C ASP A 134 -20.11 3.34 33.59
N LEU A 135 -18.88 3.37 33.03
CA LEU A 135 -18.36 2.30 32.14
C LEU A 135 -17.93 1.03 32.90
N ARG A 136 -18.06 0.98 34.22
CA ARG A 136 -17.74 -0.24 35.00
C ARG A 136 -18.57 -1.42 34.53
N GLY A 137 -17.91 -2.52 34.15
CA GLY A 137 -18.54 -3.72 33.57
C GLY A 137 -19.02 -3.58 32.15
N LYS A 138 -18.61 -2.53 31.44
CA LYS A 138 -19.00 -2.18 30.07
C LYS A 138 -17.90 -2.48 29.05
N THR A 139 -18.30 -2.57 27.79
CA THR A 139 -17.38 -2.77 26.65
C THR A 139 -17.12 -1.44 25.96
N VAL A 140 -15.84 -1.04 25.88
CA VAL A 140 -15.37 0.16 25.19
C VAL A 140 -14.55 -0.22 23.98
N ALA A 141 -14.91 0.27 22.80
CA ALA A 141 -14.18 0.03 21.57
C ALA A 141 -13.25 1.18 21.20
N SER A 142 -12.03 0.86 20.78
CA SER A 142 -11.10 1.82 20.18
C SER A 142 -10.08 1.10 19.31
N PRO A 143 -9.49 1.74 18.26
CA PRO A 143 -8.39 1.15 17.50
C PRO A 143 -7.10 1.16 18.33
N PHE A 144 -6.60 -0.02 18.70
CA PHE A 144 -5.43 -0.12 19.58
C PHE A 144 -4.16 0.44 18.93
N GLY A 145 -3.36 1.13 19.73
CA GLY A 145 -2.16 1.82 19.29
C GLY A 145 -2.40 3.22 18.71
N SER A 146 -3.67 3.65 18.60
CA SER A 146 -4.06 5.01 18.20
C SER A 146 -4.08 5.98 19.38
N VAL A 147 -4.31 7.26 19.07
CA VAL A 147 -4.58 8.30 20.08
C VAL A 147 -5.86 7.98 20.85
N ALA A 148 -6.90 7.49 20.17
CA ALA A 148 -8.16 7.09 20.79
C ALA A 148 -7.98 6.01 21.87
N HIS A 149 -7.11 5.03 21.62
CA HIS A 149 -6.77 4.01 22.63
C HIS A 149 -6.10 4.64 23.87
N ARG A 150 -5.16 5.56 23.67
CA ARG A 150 -4.52 6.26 24.79
C ARG A 150 -5.55 7.06 25.60
N GLU A 151 -6.40 7.83 24.94
CA GLU A 151 -7.40 8.65 25.61
C GLU A 151 -8.45 7.79 26.32
N ALA A 152 -8.85 6.64 25.74
CA ALA A 152 -9.70 5.66 26.40
C ALA A 152 -9.13 5.24 27.77
N PHE A 153 -7.85 4.85 27.76
CA PHE A 153 -7.15 4.44 28.97
C PHE A 153 -7.01 5.57 30.00
N LEU A 154 -6.60 6.78 29.56
CA LEU A 154 -6.36 7.91 30.46
C LEU A 154 -7.66 8.39 31.13
N GLU A 155 -8.76 8.47 30.39
CA GLU A 155 -10.06 8.88 30.91
C GLU A 155 -10.64 7.82 31.88
N GLN A 156 -10.55 6.52 31.54
CA GLN A 156 -10.96 5.43 32.42
C GLN A 156 -10.19 5.48 33.75
N ARG A 157 -8.87 5.64 33.67
CA ARG A 157 -8.02 5.73 34.84
C ARG A 157 -8.33 6.96 35.71
N ALA A 158 -8.58 8.11 35.06
CA ALA A 158 -8.98 9.33 35.76
C ALA A 158 -10.33 9.17 36.49
N ALA A 159 -11.22 8.33 35.92
CA ALA A 159 -12.51 7.96 36.55
C ALA A 159 -12.40 6.82 37.59
N GLY A 160 -11.18 6.36 37.93
CA GLY A 160 -10.96 5.28 38.91
C GLY A 160 -11.32 3.89 38.40
N LEU A 161 -11.20 3.66 37.07
CA LEU A 161 -11.45 2.38 36.44
C LEU A 161 -10.11 1.77 35.98
N ASP A 162 -9.90 0.49 36.23
CA ASP A 162 -8.74 -0.28 35.80
C ASP A 162 -9.04 -1.01 34.50
N GLU A 163 -8.16 -0.82 33.50
CA GLU A 163 -8.24 -1.46 32.19
C GLU A 163 -8.15 -2.99 32.32
N GLY A 164 -9.08 -3.70 31.66
CA GLY A 164 -9.14 -5.17 31.67
C GLY A 164 -9.65 -5.80 32.96
N VAL A 165 -9.95 -4.99 33.99
CA VAL A 165 -10.55 -5.42 35.23
C VAL A 165 -11.96 -4.85 35.35
N ASP A 166 -12.07 -3.53 35.29
CA ASP A 166 -13.32 -2.80 35.43
C ASP A 166 -14.04 -2.56 34.10
N VAL A 167 -13.30 -2.51 33.00
CA VAL A 167 -13.79 -2.20 31.64
C VAL A 167 -13.21 -3.18 30.65
N GLU A 168 -14.06 -3.77 29.80
CA GLU A 168 -13.59 -4.55 28.65
C GLU A 168 -13.21 -3.61 27.51
N ASN A 169 -11.90 -3.39 27.29
CA ASN A 169 -11.42 -2.64 26.14
C ASN A 169 -11.29 -3.56 24.92
N ARG A 170 -12.01 -3.24 23.84
CA ARG A 170 -12.04 -4.04 22.61
C ARG A 170 -11.31 -3.34 21.46
N ASN A 171 -10.32 -4.04 20.88
CA ASN A 171 -9.64 -3.55 19.70
C ASN A 171 -10.54 -3.71 18.47
N LEU A 172 -11.03 -2.63 17.91
CA LEU A 172 -11.77 -2.61 16.64
C LEU A 172 -11.19 -1.54 15.73
N ASP A 173 -11.16 -1.85 14.42
CA ASP A 173 -10.82 -0.86 13.39
C ASP A 173 -11.85 0.27 13.39
N ILE A 174 -11.44 1.49 13.07
CA ILE A 174 -12.28 2.68 13.13
C ILE A 174 -13.50 2.59 12.19
N LEU A 175 -13.34 1.95 11.03
CA LEU A 175 -14.44 1.75 10.09
C LEU A 175 -15.40 0.65 10.60
N GLU A 176 -14.90 -0.34 11.36
CA GLU A 176 -15.76 -1.32 12.03
C GLU A 176 -16.57 -0.69 13.15
N ILE A 177 -15.97 0.19 13.96
CA ILE A 177 -16.68 0.96 14.97
C ILE A 177 -17.80 1.77 14.30
N SER A 178 -17.48 2.50 13.22
CA SER A 178 -18.46 3.29 12.46
C SER A 178 -19.62 2.44 11.95
N ARG A 179 -19.33 1.27 11.37
CA ARG A 179 -20.39 0.35 10.91
C ARG A 179 -21.30 -0.15 12.04
N ARG A 180 -20.73 -0.44 13.23
CA ARG A 180 -21.52 -0.86 14.40
C ARG A 180 -22.43 0.24 14.92
N VAL A 181 -21.93 1.47 15.01
CA VAL A 181 -22.74 2.63 15.41
C VAL A 181 -23.87 2.84 14.42
N MET A 182 -23.59 2.87 13.13
CA MET A 182 -24.61 3.08 12.08
C MET A 182 -25.66 1.96 12.05
N SER A 183 -25.26 0.70 12.23
CA SER A 183 -26.17 -0.44 12.20
C SER A 183 -26.95 -0.64 13.52
N GLY A 184 -26.41 -0.18 14.63
CA GLY A 184 -27.02 -0.30 15.95
C GLY A 184 -27.97 0.86 16.29
N GLY A 185 -27.76 2.02 15.70
CA GLY A 185 -28.59 3.19 15.87
C GLY A 185 -28.46 3.84 17.25
N ILE A 186 -29.60 4.25 17.83
CA ILE A 186 -29.66 5.10 19.02
C ILE A 186 -29.62 4.35 20.36
N ASP A 187 -29.78 3.02 20.34
CA ASP A 187 -29.97 2.22 21.58
C ASP A 187 -28.81 1.26 21.86
N ASP A 188 -28.31 0.54 20.84
CA ASP A 188 -27.30 -0.52 21.02
C ASP A 188 -26.37 -0.59 19.81
N TRP A 189 -25.07 -0.66 20.05
CA TRP A 189 -24.04 -0.73 18.99
C TRP A 189 -23.46 -2.14 18.81
N ASN A 190 -24.32 -3.16 18.82
CA ASN A 190 -23.92 -4.54 18.54
C ASN A 190 -22.76 -5.04 19.42
N GLY A 191 -22.94 -4.91 20.75
CA GLY A 191 -22.02 -5.43 21.77
C GLY A 191 -20.85 -4.51 22.11
N ILE A 192 -20.97 -3.20 21.82
CA ILE A 192 -20.13 -2.16 22.42
C ILE A 192 -21.02 -1.12 23.10
N ASP A 193 -20.71 -0.80 24.37
CA ASP A 193 -21.46 0.17 25.15
C ASP A 193 -20.98 1.61 24.94
N ALA A 194 -19.70 1.77 24.56
CA ALA A 194 -19.07 3.05 24.25
C ALA A 194 -17.96 2.87 23.21
N ALA A 195 -17.60 3.94 22.55
CA ALA A 195 -16.43 3.97 21.67
C ALA A 195 -15.62 5.24 21.87
N VAL A 196 -14.31 5.16 21.55
CA VAL A 196 -13.45 6.36 21.47
C VAL A 196 -12.98 6.50 20.03
N VAL A 197 -13.38 7.61 19.43
CA VAL A 197 -13.18 7.90 18.00
C VAL A 197 -12.76 9.35 17.80
N TRP A 198 -12.33 9.69 16.57
CA TRP A 198 -11.87 11.03 16.18
C TRP A 198 -12.72 11.63 15.05
N GLU A 199 -12.45 12.89 14.72
CA GLU A 199 -13.14 13.57 13.63
C GLU A 199 -12.83 12.94 12.25
N PRO A 200 -13.77 12.97 11.32
CA PRO A 200 -15.11 13.58 11.35
C PRO A 200 -16.19 12.65 11.93
N ILE A 201 -15.81 11.49 12.45
CA ILE A 201 -16.73 10.46 12.93
C ILE A 201 -17.52 10.95 14.14
N VAL A 202 -16.87 11.68 15.05
CA VAL A 202 -17.53 12.29 16.21
C VAL A 202 -18.62 13.23 15.74
N SER A 203 -18.27 14.23 14.92
CA SER A 203 -19.23 15.22 14.41
C SER A 203 -20.34 14.57 13.58
N ARG A 204 -20.01 13.59 12.76
CA ARG A 204 -21.00 12.85 11.99
C ARG A 204 -22.07 12.23 12.88
N PHE A 205 -21.66 11.46 13.86
CA PHE A 205 -22.61 10.75 14.71
C PHE A 205 -23.39 11.67 15.64
N GLU A 206 -22.80 12.78 16.09
CA GLU A 206 -23.51 13.81 16.83
C GLU A 206 -24.56 14.51 15.96
N LEU A 207 -24.22 14.90 14.73
CA LEU A 207 -25.13 15.57 13.80
C LEU A 207 -26.28 14.65 13.34
N GLU A 208 -26.00 13.38 13.13
CA GLU A 208 -26.98 12.37 12.75
C GLU A 208 -27.81 11.85 13.95
N GLY A 209 -27.50 12.29 15.17
CA GLY A 209 -28.17 11.85 16.38
C GLY A 209 -27.92 10.36 16.72
N LEU A 210 -26.82 9.78 16.23
CA LEU A 210 -26.44 8.38 16.48
C LEU A 210 -25.54 8.20 17.69
N ALA A 211 -24.94 9.28 18.18
CA ALA A 211 -24.10 9.28 19.37
C ALA A 211 -24.22 10.59 20.14
N ARG A 212 -23.87 10.53 21.42
CA ARG A 212 -23.54 11.70 22.24
C ARG A 212 -22.18 11.51 22.88
N SER A 213 -21.44 12.61 23.01
CA SER A 213 -20.14 12.59 23.68
C SER A 213 -20.29 12.63 25.20
N LEU A 214 -19.52 11.78 25.90
CA LEU A 214 -19.32 11.88 27.36
C LEU A 214 -18.21 12.88 27.68
N THR A 215 -17.08 12.75 26.97
CA THR A 215 -15.93 13.64 27.08
C THR A 215 -15.35 13.88 25.68
N SER A 216 -14.68 15.00 25.50
CA SER A 216 -13.91 15.25 24.29
C SER A 216 -12.63 16.02 24.58
N LYS A 217 -11.59 15.77 23.80
CA LYS A 217 -10.29 16.45 23.90
C LYS A 217 -9.76 16.83 22.53
N ARG A 218 -9.07 17.96 22.47
CA ARG A 218 -8.25 18.32 21.32
C ARG A 218 -6.93 17.55 21.39
N THR A 219 -6.56 16.89 20.32
CA THR A 219 -5.35 16.10 20.18
C THR A 219 -4.51 16.60 19.01
N LEU A 220 -3.29 16.07 18.89
CA LEU A 220 -2.27 16.52 17.98
C LEU A 220 -2.01 15.46 16.92
N GLY A 221 -2.06 15.86 15.65
CA GLY A 221 -1.48 15.13 14.55
C GLY A 221 -0.08 15.65 14.23
N VAL A 222 0.83 14.75 13.89
CA VAL A 222 2.24 15.07 13.62
C VAL A 222 2.67 14.64 12.23
N VAL A 223 3.66 15.36 11.70
CA VAL A 223 4.45 14.95 10.55
C VAL A 223 5.82 14.50 11.04
N ALA A 224 6.22 13.31 10.60
CA ALA A 224 7.53 12.76 10.91
C ALA A 224 8.22 12.23 9.66
N PHE A 225 9.55 12.27 9.66
CA PHE A 225 10.39 11.70 8.60
C PHE A 225 11.26 10.58 9.13
N SER A 226 11.59 9.62 8.28
CA SER A 226 12.65 8.66 8.57
C SER A 226 14.01 9.35 8.61
N ASP A 227 14.87 8.98 9.56
CA ASP A 227 16.26 9.50 9.65
C ASP A 227 17.02 9.22 8.34
N GLU A 228 16.70 8.12 7.67
CA GLU A 228 17.32 7.73 6.41
C GLU A 228 16.99 8.70 5.28
N PHE A 229 15.71 9.12 5.17
CA PHE A 229 15.30 10.10 4.16
C PHE A 229 15.93 11.47 4.42
N ILE A 230 15.91 11.95 5.67
CA ILE A 230 16.56 13.22 6.04
C ILE A 230 18.05 13.20 5.70
N ALA A 231 18.75 12.10 6.01
CA ALA A 231 20.17 11.98 5.76
C ALA A 231 20.53 11.95 4.27
N ARG A 232 19.70 11.30 3.44
CA ARG A 232 19.94 11.19 1.99
C ARG A 232 19.46 12.41 1.21
N HIS A 233 18.35 13.02 1.63
CA HIS A 233 17.65 14.06 0.89
C HIS A 233 17.23 15.22 1.82
N PRO A 234 18.16 15.89 2.53
CA PRO A 234 17.82 16.92 3.51
C PRO A 234 17.05 18.10 2.90
N GLU A 235 17.39 18.47 1.67
CA GLU A 235 16.72 19.56 0.97
C GLU A 235 15.30 19.18 0.55
N ALA A 236 15.12 17.95 0.06
CA ALA A 236 13.80 17.43 -0.29
C ALA A 236 12.86 17.36 0.94
N ALA A 237 13.40 17.10 2.14
CA ALA A 237 12.62 17.15 3.37
C ALA A 237 12.11 18.56 3.68
N VAL A 238 12.93 19.59 3.45
CA VAL A 238 12.51 21.00 3.60
C VAL A 238 11.48 21.36 2.52
N GLN A 239 11.74 21.02 1.25
CA GLN A 239 10.82 21.28 0.14
C GLN A 239 9.47 20.59 0.34
N PHE A 240 9.45 19.41 0.95
CA PHE A 240 8.20 18.76 1.31
C PHE A 240 7.41 19.53 2.37
N LEU A 241 8.07 20.11 3.37
CA LEU A 241 7.41 20.92 4.40
C LEU A 241 6.88 22.23 3.79
N VAL A 242 7.61 22.85 2.86
CA VAL A 242 7.11 23.99 2.08
C VAL A 242 5.85 23.60 1.30
N ALA A 243 5.89 22.45 0.61
CA ALA A 243 4.75 21.90 -0.12
C ALA A 243 3.54 21.63 0.81
N LEU A 244 3.78 21.12 2.01
CA LEU A 244 2.75 20.86 3.01
C LEU A 244 2.07 22.16 3.51
N ILE A 245 2.86 23.19 3.79
CA ILE A 245 2.35 24.52 4.16
C ILE A 245 1.50 25.12 3.03
N ARG A 246 1.96 25.01 1.77
CA ARG A 246 1.20 25.43 0.59
C ARG A 246 -0.09 24.64 0.42
N ALA A 247 -0.06 23.34 0.67
CA ALA A 247 -1.25 22.50 0.59
C ALA A 247 -2.30 22.88 1.64
N TRP A 248 -1.88 23.19 2.86
CA TRP A 248 -2.76 23.76 3.89
C TRP A 248 -3.36 25.10 3.46
N GLY A 249 -2.54 26.02 2.94
CA GLY A 249 -3.01 27.31 2.44
C GLY A 249 -4.04 27.14 1.32
N PHE A 250 -3.82 26.23 0.39
CA PHE A 250 -4.79 25.91 -0.66
C PHE A 250 -6.09 25.33 -0.08
N PHE A 251 -6.00 24.41 0.90
CA PHE A 251 -7.16 23.83 1.56
C PHE A 251 -7.99 24.90 2.26
N ALA A 252 -7.37 25.76 3.06
CA ALA A 252 -8.05 26.84 3.77
C ALA A 252 -8.79 27.82 2.83
N GLN A 253 -8.24 28.08 1.65
CA GLN A 253 -8.84 28.97 0.65
C GLN A 253 -9.85 28.30 -0.27
N ASN A 254 -9.82 26.95 -0.38
CA ASN A 254 -10.68 26.18 -1.27
C ASN A 254 -11.36 25.00 -0.54
N PRO A 255 -11.99 25.21 0.64
CA PRO A 255 -12.43 24.09 1.48
C PRO A 255 -13.51 23.23 0.81
N ASP A 256 -14.42 23.83 0.07
CA ASP A 256 -15.51 23.11 -0.61
C ASP A 256 -14.98 22.18 -1.70
N ARG A 257 -14.01 22.67 -2.47
CA ARG A 257 -13.37 21.89 -3.53
C ARG A 257 -12.58 20.70 -2.96
N VAL A 258 -11.79 20.95 -1.94
CA VAL A 258 -10.95 19.92 -1.32
C VAL A 258 -11.81 18.87 -0.61
N ARG A 259 -12.90 19.28 0.02
CA ARG A 259 -13.91 18.39 0.60
C ARG A 259 -14.53 17.48 -0.46
N GLN A 260 -14.93 18.06 -1.60
CA GLN A 260 -15.47 17.26 -2.71
C GLN A 260 -14.43 16.26 -3.22
N TRP A 261 -13.18 16.66 -3.39
CA TRP A 261 -12.11 15.73 -3.76
C TRP A 261 -11.93 14.57 -2.77
N TYR A 262 -12.07 14.85 -1.47
CA TYR A 262 -11.98 13.83 -0.44
C TYR A 262 -13.16 12.85 -0.51
N ILE A 263 -14.38 13.34 -0.68
CA ILE A 263 -15.58 12.50 -0.83
C ILE A 263 -15.46 11.62 -2.08
N ASP A 264 -15.10 12.20 -3.23
CA ASP A 264 -14.96 11.49 -4.50
C ASP A 264 -13.88 10.38 -4.45
N ASP A 265 -12.78 10.62 -3.71
CA ASP A 265 -11.65 9.68 -3.67
C ASP A 265 -11.86 8.56 -2.65
N THR A 266 -12.46 8.86 -1.50
CA THR A 266 -12.56 7.89 -0.41
C THR A 266 -13.87 7.13 -0.41
N GLN A 267 -14.91 7.69 -1.03
CA GLN A 267 -16.28 7.17 -1.01
C GLN A 267 -16.79 6.88 0.43
N LEU A 268 -16.22 7.56 1.41
CA LEU A 268 -16.72 7.53 2.78
C LEU A 268 -17.93 8.45 2.87
N ASP A 269 -18.98 7.92 3.48
CA ASP A 269 -20.26 8.59 3.64
C ASP A 269 -20.19 9.62 4.79
N TYR A 270 -19.42 10.71 4.58
CA TYR A 270 -19.36 11.85 5.49
C TYR A 270 -20.13 13.03 4.93
N THR A 271 -20.97 13.63 5.76
CA THR A 271 -21.69 14.85 5.36
C THR A 271 -20.71 16.03 5.27
N PRO A 272 -20.99 17.01 4.39
CA PRO A 272 -20.19 18.24 4.32
C PRO A 272 -20.04 18.94 5.67
N GLU A 273 -21.09 18.95 6.48
CA GLU A 273 -21.14 19.57 7.81
C GLU A 273 -20.19 18.87 8.80
N ALA A 274 -20.15 17.54 8.79
CA ALA A 274 -19.23 16.77 9.63
C ALA A 274 -17.77 17.04 9.25
N LEU A 275 -17.47 17.12 7.94
CA LEU A 275 -16.14 17.42 7.45
C LEU A 275 -15.69 18.84 7.79
N ILE A 276 -16.60 19.85 7.72
CA ILE A 276 -16.34 21.22 8.15
C ILE A 276 -16.09 21.27 9.65
N SER A 277 -16.96 20.64 10.44
CA SER A 277 -16.82 20.59 11.89
C SER A 277 -15.48 20.01 12.31
N GLY A 278 -15.09 18.87 11.73
CA GLY A 278 -13.80 18.24 12.01
C GLY A 278 -12.61 19.12 11.61
N ALA A 279 -12.62 19.72 10.43
CA ALA A 279 -11.53 20.59 9.97
C ALA A 279 -11.41 21.88 10.79
N SER A 280 -12.52 22.43 11.29
CA SER A 280 -12.55 23.67 12.07
C SER A 280 -11.89 23.55 13.46
N VAL A 281 -11.57 22.35 13.90
CA VAL A 281 -10.76 22.13 15.13
C VAL A 281 -9.35 22.71 14.99
N ASP A 282 -8.83 22.75 13.74
CA ASP A 282 -7.52 23.33 13.48
C ASP A 282 -7.62 24.81 13.07
N PRO A 283 -6.88 25.72 13.74
CA PRO A 283 -6.86 27.15 13.39
C PRO A 283 -6.45 27.43 11.94
N ASN A 284 -5.60 26.60 11.35
CA ASN A 284 -5.16 26.74 9.96
C ASN A 284 -6.33 26.67 8.95
N PHE A 285 -7.44 26.05 9.31
CA PHE A 285 -8.63 26.01 8.47
C PHE A 285 -9.22 27.40 8.19
N SER A 286 -8.95 28.38 9.06
CA SER A 286 -9.38 29.77 8.92
C SER A 286 -8.30 30.69 8.33
N ALA A 287 -7.17 30.15 7.88
CA ALA A 287 -6.06 30.92 7.32
C ALA A 287 -6.48 31.65 6.02
N LYS A 288 -6.08 32.88 5.88
CA LYS A 288 -6.38 33.72 4.70
C LYS A 288 -5.27 33.72 3.67
N SER A 289 -4.08 33.33 4.09
CA SER A 289 -2.90 33.21 3.23
C SER A 289 -2.02 32.03 3.64
N VAL A 290 -1.08 31.65 2.78
CA VAL A 290 -0.08 30.63 3.09
C VAL A 290 0.81 31.02 4.27
N HIS A 291 0.99 32.32 4.51
CA HIS A 291 1.81 32.85 5.61
C HIS A 291 1.13 32.74 6.98
N ASP A 292 -0.19 32.50 7.01
CA ASP A 292 -0.94 32.31 8.26
C ASP A 292 -0.90 30.85 8.75
N ILE A 293 -0.34 29.95 7.94
CA ILE A 293 -0.26 28.53 8.27
C ILE A 293 0.85 28.30 9.30
N ASP A 294 0.48 27.71 10.42
CA ASP A 294 1.39 27.35 11.49
C ASP A 294 1.40 25.82 11.71
N LEU A 295 2.57 25.21 11.53
CA LEU A 295 2.82 23.79 11.79
C LEU A 295 3.88 23.58 12.89
N GLU A 296 4.25 24.61 13.63
CA GLU A 296 5.25 24.52 14.69
C GLU A 296 4.74 23.68 15.87
N LEU A 297 5.68 22.99 16.50
CA LEU A 297 5.47 22.31 17.76
C LEU A 297 5.89 23.19 18.92
N THR A 298 4.95 23.57 19.78
CA THR A 298 5.24 24.30 21.02
C THR A 298 5.89 23.39 22.05
N ASP A 299 6.52 23.98 23.08
CA ASP A 299 7.11 23.20 24.17
C ASP A 299 6.05 22.42 24.97
N GLU A 300 4.83 22.97 25.11
CA GLU A 300 3.67 22.29 25.73
C GLU A 300 3.27 21.04 24.92
N GLN A 301 3.28 21.13 23.59
CA GLN A 301 2.99 19.98 22.73
C GLN A 301 4.07 18.90 22.81
N ILE A 302 5.35 19.30 22.89
CA ILE A 302 6.44 18.36 23.12
C ILE A 302 6.30 17.66 24.48
N GLU A 303 5.86 18.37 25.51
CA GLU A 303 5.56 17.76 26.80
C GLU A 303 4.38 16.75 26.70
N THR A 304 3.36 17.07 25.90
CA THR A 304 2.26 16.13 25.58
C THR A 304 2.77 14.86 24.91
N LEU A 305 3.73 14.97 23.98
CA LEU A 305 4.39 13.80 23.37
C LEU A 305 5.16 12.96 24.39
N GLU A 306 5.86 13.61 25.36
CA GLU A 306 6.56 12.92 26.45
C GLU A 306 5.58 12.18 27.37
N GLN A 307 4.43 12.78 27.69
CA GLN A 307 3.37 12.14 28.48
C GLN A 307 2.80 10.92 27.75
N GLY A 308 2.56 11.01 26.43
CA GLY A 308 2.17 9.88 25.60
C GLY A 308 3.21 8.74 25.58
N ALA A 309 4.49 9.09 25.58
CA ALA A 309 5.57 8.11 25.70
C ALA A 309 5.64 7.47 27.10
N ALA A 310 5.41 8.26 28.16
CA ALA A 310 5.35 7.76 29.52
C ALA A 310 4.20 6.78 29.74
N TRP A 311 3.01 7.08 29.19
CA TRP A 311 1.88 6.15 29.18
C TRP A 311 2.24 4.80 28.56
N ARG A 312 2.87 4.82 27.38
CA ARG A 312 3.27 3.61 26.66
C ARG A 312 4.25 2.74 27.45
N ARG A 313 5.14 3.33 28.20
CA ARG A 313 6.17 2.62 28.99
C ARG A 313 5.61 1.97 30.25
N GLY A 314 4.56 2.54 30.83
CA GLY A 314 4.08 2.22 32.16
C GLY A 314 4.96 2.84 33.26
N ALA A 315 4.45 2.89 34.49
CA ALA A 315 5.14 3.51 35.62
C ALA A 315 6.48 2.83 35.91
N GLY A 316 7.56 3.62 36.01
CA GLY A 316 8.88 3.17 36.46
C GLY A 316 9.79 2.57 35.38
N LYS A 317 9.40 2.52 34.12
CA LYS A 317 10.27 2.02 33.04
C LYS A 317 10.97 3.17 32.28
N SER A 318 12.29 3.07 32.09
CA SER A 318 13.06 3.95 31.22
C SER A 318 12.84 3.57 29.74
N GLY A 319 12.88 4.54 28.85
CA GLY A 319 12.78 4.34 27.40
C GLY A 319 13.30 5.55 26.64
N PRO A 320 13.28 5.54 25.30
CA PRO A 320 13.78 6.66 24.53
C PRO A 320 13.00 7.93 24.89
N GLU A 321 13.73 9.00 25.08
CA GLU A 321 13.21 10.33 25.33
C GLU A 321 12.70 10.89 23.99
N ILE A 322 11.39 11.08 23.87
CA ILE A 322 10.76 11.54 22.61
C ILE A 322 11.29 12.90 22.18
N ARG A 323 11.61 13.78 23.12
CA ARG A 323 12.21 15.10 22.86
C ARG A 323 13.44 15.04 21.95
N ARG A 324 14.26 13.98 22.05
CA ARG A 324 15.43 13.78 21.18
C ARG A 324 15.07 13.39 19.74
N SER A 325 13.84 12.95 19.55
CA SER A 325 13.28 12.61 18.23
C SER A 325 12.45 13.75 17.63
N VAL A 326 12.42 14.91 18.28
CA VAL A 326 11.81 16.14 17.73
C VAL A 326 12.89 16.98 17.08
N ASP A 327 12.69 17.35 15.81
CA ASP A 327 13.60 18.22 15.05
C ASP A 327 12.80 19.39 14.45
N ARG A 328 12.88 20.55 15.08
CA ARG A 328 12.22 21.77 14.61
C ARG A 328 12.98 22.49 13.49
N SER A 329 14.24 22.11 13.23
CA SER A 329 15.12 22.86 12.34
C SER A 329 14.66 22.81 10.88
N LEU A 330 14.14 21.66 10.43
CA LEU A 330 13.62 21.49 9.07
C LEU A 330 12.40 22.37 8.80
N LEU A 331 11.47 22.40 9.75
CA LEU A 331 10.29 23.25 9.63
C LEU A 331 10.64 24.75 9.69
N ALA A 332 11.57 25.15 10.57
CA ALA A 332 12.04 26.53 10.65
C ALA A 332 12.65 27.01 9.31
N ARG A 333 13.40 26.15 8.61
CA ARG A 333 13.90 26.43 7.27
C ARG A 333 12.77 26.58 6.27
N ALA A 334 11.80 25.68 6.28
CA ALA A 334 10.64 25.75 5.38
C ALA A 334 9.83 27.04 5.61
N MET A 335 9.65 27.46 6.87
CA MET A 335 8.96 28.71 7.21
C MET A 335 9.73 29.95 6.71
N GLN A 336 11.07 29.94 6.77
CA GLN A 336 11.90 31.01 6.19
C GLN A 336 11.73 31.11 4.67
N GLU A 337 11.65 29.98 3.97
CA GLU A 337 11.39 29.94 2.53
C GLU A 337 9.99 30.50 2.22
N ILE A 338 8.97 30.08 2.95
CA ILE A 338 7.61 30.62 2.81
C ILE A 338 7.59 32.15 2.99
N ALA A 339 8.30 32.68 3.98
CA ALA A 339 8.33 34.11 4.28
C ALA A 339 9.00 34.96 3.18
N SER A 340 9.94 34.36 2.43
CA SER A 340 10.73 35.09 1.41
C SER A 340 10.32 34.80 -0.04
N ALA A 341 9.57 33.73 -0.29
CA ALA A 341 9.23 33.31 -1.64
C ALA A 341 7.91 33.90 -2.13
N HIS A 342 7.89 34.22 -3.44
CA HIS A 342 6.64 34.41 -4.19
C HIS A 342 6.36 33.09 -4.90
N PHE A 343 5.26 32.45 -4.55
CA PHE A 343 4.87 31.18 -5.18
C PHE A 343 3.98 31.44 -6.39
N GLU A 344 4.22 30.69 -7.45
CA GLU A 344 3.28 30.63 -8.56
C GLU A 344 1.92 30.07 -8.09
N GLU A 345 0.86 30.45 -8.81
CA GLU A 345 -0.48 29.95 -8.56
C GLU A 345 -0.51 28.41 -8.66
N VAL A 346 -1.15 27.78 -7.69
CA VAL A 346 -1.25 26.32 -7.63
C VAL A 346 -2.09 25.81 -8.79
N ARG A 347 -1.52 24.99 -9.63
CA ARG A 347 -2.23 24.36 -10.77
C ARG A 347 -2.91 23.09 -10.30
N ILE A 348 -4.21 22.99 -10.62
CA ILE A 348 -4.98 21.77 -10.40
C ILE A 348 -4.65 20.82 -11.55
N LEU A 349 -4.19 19.63 -11.19
CA LEU A 349 -3.95 18.55 -12.13
C LEU A 349 -5.29 17.93 -12.53
N LEU A 350 -5.52 17.77 -13.82
CA LEU A 350 -6.69 17.01 -14.29
C LEU A 350 -6.53 15.54 -13.86
N PRO A 351 -7.63 14.82 -13.59
CA PRO A 351 -7.58 13.42 -13.13
C PRO A 351 -6.75 12.48 -14.01
N SER A 352 -6.51 12.85 -15.27
CA SER A 352 -5.68 12.10 -16.21
C SER A 352 -4.15 12.30 -16.07
N THR A 353 -3.69 13.26 -15.24
CA THR A 353 -2.26 13.60 -15.15
C THR A 353 -1.55 13.05 -13.93
N ARG A 354 -2.29 12.63 -12.90
CA ARG A 354 -1.81 11.81 -11.78
C ARG A 354 -2.69 10.58 -11.63
N GLU A 355 -2.87 9.83 -12.68
CA GLU A 355 -3.09 8.40 -12.50
C GLU A 355 -1.95 7.88 -11.62
N SER A 356 -2.36 7.05 -10.63
CA SER A 356 -1.52 6.20 -9.77
C SER A 356 -0.13 6.01 -10.32
N PRO A 357 0.95 6.02 -9.50
CA PRO A 357 2.34 6.02 -9.96
C PRO A 357 2.37 5.24 -11.25
N LYS A 358 2.83 5.86 -12.34
CA LYS A 358 2.86 5.21 -13.65
C LYS A 358 3.21 3.78 -13.36
N ALA A 359 2.19 2.93 -13.26
CA ALA A 359 2.42 1.51 -13.23
C ALA A 359 3.34 1.38 -14.40
N ASP A 360 4.62 1.09 -14.12
CA ASP A 360 5.69 1.08 -15.09
C ASP A 360 5.04 0.73 -16.40
N THR A 361 4.85 1.78 -17.22
CA THR A 361 4.14 1.61 -18.46
C THR A 361 5.02 0.64 -19.20
N ASP A 362 4.55 -0.59 -19.24
CA ASP A 362 4.97 -1.60 -20.17
C ASP A 362 6.14 -2.53 -19.81
N ASP A 363 6.90 -2.36 -18.72
CA ASP A 363 8.01 -3.31 -18.45
C ASP A 363 7.55 -4.63 -17.79
N GLY A 364 6.42 -4.65 -17.09
CA GLY A 364 5.83 -5.88 -16.52
C GLY A 364 5.10 -6.75 -17.57
N HIS A 365 4.54 -6.13 -18.58
CA HIS A 365 3.76 -6.83 -19.61
C HIS A 365 4.62 -7.39 -20.76
N THR A 366 5.84 -6.94 -20.92
CA THR A 366 6.74 -7.40 -22.01
C THR A 366 7.08 -8.89 -21.81
N PHE A 367 7.33 -9.32 -20.57
CA PHE A 367 7.63 -10.72 -20.26
C PHE A 367 6.40 -11.65 -20.35
N ASP A 368 5.19 -11.13 -20.14
CA ASP A 368 3.97 -11.92 -20.25
C ASP A 368 3.62 -12.30 -21.68
N ARG A 369 3.99 -11.45 -22.64
CA ARG A 369 3.78 -11.69 -24.07
C ARG A 369 4.72 -12.76 -24.65
N VAL A 370 5.77 -13.13 -23.91
CA VAL A 370 6.73 -14.15 -24.36
C VAL A 370 6.13 -15.54 -24.12
N PRO A 371 5.84 -16.34 -25.13
CA PRO A 371 5.37 -17.72 -24.94
C PRO A 371 6.34 -18.52 -24.08
N LEU A 372 5.82 -19.39 -23.20
CA LEU A 372 6.64 -20.19 -22.27
C LEU A 372 7.73 -21.01 -22.98
N TRP A 373 7.42 -21.56 -24.17
CA TRP A 373 8.40 -22.31 -24.96
C TRP A 373 9.54 -21.44 -25.47
N VAL A 374 9.28 -20.14 -25.77
CA VAL A 374 10.33 -19.17 -26.17
C VAL A 374 11.20 -18.85 -24.96
N ALA A 375 10.60 -18.57 -23.80
CA ALA A 375 11.35 -18.35 -22.57
C ALA A 375 12.22 -19.56 -22.21
N PHE A 376 11.67 -20.77 -22.31
CA PHE A 376 12.40 -22.02 -22.08
C PHE A 376 13.59 -22.19 -23.03
N THR A 377 13.36 -22.08 -24.33
CA THR A 377 14.43 -22.23 -25.34
C THR A 377 15.51 -21.16 -25.18
N PHE A 378 15.13 -19.94 -24.85
CA PHE A 378 16.07 -18.85 -24.55
C PHE A 378 16.93 -19.17 -23.31
N MET A 379 16.32 -19.64 -22.21
CA MET A 379 17.05 -20.01 -20.99
C MET A 379 18.02 -21.16 -21.23
N VAL A 380 17.61 -22.20 -21.98
CA VAL A 380 18.50 -23.31 -22.36
C VAL A 380 19.66 -22.81 -23.23
N ALA A 381 19.37 -22.01 -24.23
CA ALA A 381 20.39 -21.49 -25.15
C ALA A 381 21.43 -20.62 -24.42
N ILE A 382 20.98 -19.68 -23.57
CA ILE A 382 21.88 -18.80 -22.83
C ILE A 382 22.72 -19.58 -21.80
N ALA A 383 22.16 -20.61 -21.14
CA ALA A 383 22.88 -21.49 -20.23
C ALA A 383 23.97 -22.28 -20.95
N LEU A 384 23.67 -22.87 -22.12
CA LEU A 384 24.65 -23.58 -22.95
C LEU A 384 25.77 -22.65 -23.43
N LEU A 385 25.44 -21.45 -23.89
CA LEU A 385 26.42 -20.45 -24.29
C LEU A 385 27.33 -20.04 -23.13
N ALA A 386 26.75 -19.87 -21.93
CA ALA A 386 27.50 -19.54 -20.73
C ALA A 386 28.48 -20.66 -20.33
N ILE A 387 28.05 -21.94 -20.39
CA ILE A 387 28.91 -23.10 -20.15
C ILE A 387 30.04 -23.15 -21.19
N GLU A 388 29.75 -22.97 -22.47
CA GLU A 388 30.77 -22.98 -23.54
C GLU A 388 31.80 -21.84 -23.37
N LEU A 389 31.33 -20.65 -23.01
CA LEU A 389 32.21 -19.53 -22.68
C LEU A 389 33.13 -19.86 -21.50
N GLY A 390 32.55 -20.42 -20.43
CA GLY A 390 33.28 -20.86 -19.26
C GLY A 390 34.34 -21.92 -19.62
N PHE A 391 33.94 -22.93 -20.39
CA PHE A 391 34.85 -24.00 -20.84
C PHE A 391 36.02 -23.43 -21.66
N TRP A 392 35.77 -22.51 -22.56
CA TRP A 392 36.81 -21.85 -23.35
C TRP A 392 37.78 -21.04 -22.48
N LEU A 393 37.26 -20.30 -21.47
CA LEU A 393 38.06 -19.57 -20.50
C LEU A 393 38.90 -20.51 -19.63
N GLY A 394 38.35 -21.61 -19.17
CA GLY A 394 39.04 -22.62 -18.38
C GLY A 394 40.20 -23.27 -19.15
N ARG A 395 39.97 -23.66 -20.41
CA ARG A 395 41.04 -24.20 -21.27
C ARG A 395 42.17 -23.21 -21.55
N ARG A 396 41.83 -21.93 -21.67
CA ARG A 396 42.85 -20.88 -21.87
C ARG A 396 43.68 -20.69 -20.61
N SER A 397 43.06 -20.75 -19.41
CA SER A 397 43.75 -20.66 -18.14
C SER A 397 44.62 -21.89 -17.85
N GLN A 398 44.14 -23.12 -18.19
CA GLN A 398 44.92 -24.35 -18.03
C GLN A 398 46.25 -24.31 -18.78
N LYS A 399 46.29 -23.72 -19.96
CA LYS A 399 47.53 -23.54 -20.74
C LYS A 399 48.56 -22.61 -20.08
N LYS A 400 48.15 -21.78 -19.13
CA LYS A 400 49.01 -20.85 -18.38
C LYS A 400 49.41 -21.38 -17.02
N LEU A 401 48.64 -22.29 -16.43
CA LEU A 401 48.77 -22.79 -15.04
C LEU A 401 49.09 -24.30 -15.05
N VAL A 402 50.29 -24.66 -15.54
CA VAL A 402 50.66 -26.06 -15.73
C VAL A 402 50.86 -26.83 -14.38
N ASN A 403 50.93 -26.13 -13.22
CA ASN A 403 51.31 -26.74 -11.93
C ASN A 403 50.39 -26.40 -10.73
N GLU A 404 49.18 -25.86 -10.89
CA GLU A 404 48.31 -25.60 -9.76
C GLU A 404 47.16 -26.61 -9.58
N PRO A 405 46.83 -27.01 -8.32
CA PRO A 405 45.79 -27.98 -8.08
C PRO A 405 44.37 -27.42 -8.38
N VAL A 406 43.55 -28.18 -9.13
CA VAL A 406 42.18 -27.87 -9.57
C VAL A 406 41.19 -27.82 -8.37
N ARG A 407 41.58 -28.24 -7.16
CA ARG A 407 40.71 -28.33 -5.97
C ARG A 407 40.03 -27.02 -5.52
N PRO A 408 40.69 -25.85 -5.52
CA PRO A 408 40.05 -24.60 -5.11
C PRO A 408 38.88 -24.18 -6.01
N VAL A 409 38.98 -24.46 -7.31
CA VAL A 409 37.95 -24.08 -8.30
C VAL A 409 36.63 -24.82 -8.05
N ALA A 410 36.69 -26.13 -7.78
CA ALA A 410 35.49 -26.95 -7.51
C ALA A 410 34.72 -26.45 -6.28
N THR A 411 35.44 -26.03 -5.22
CA THR A 411 34.81 -25.49 -4.01
C THR A 411 34.08 -24.18 -4.29
N VAL A 412 34.68 -23.26 -5.06
CA VAL A 412 34.07 -21.98 -5.43
C VAL A 412 32.85 -22.20 -6.31
N VAL A 413 32.93 -23.10 -7.31
CA VAL A 413 31.80 -23.45 -8.17
C VAL A 413 30.66 -24.05 -7.36
N GLY A 414 30.95 -24.96 -6.41
CA GLY A 414 29.96 -25.51 -5.50
C GLY A 414 29.26 -24.44 -4.64
N ALA A 415 30.01 -23.46 -4.12
CA ALA A 415 29.45 -22.37 -3.35
C ALA A 415 28.56 -21.45 -4.20
N VAL A 416 28.96 -21.12 -5.44
CA VAL A 416 28.16 -20.31 -6.37
C VAL A 416 26.86 -21.04 -6.75
N LEU A 417 26.93 -22.33 -7.07
CA LEU A 417 25.74 -23.14 -7.37
C LEU A 417 24.81 -23.25 -6.16
N GLY A 418 25.36 -23.42 -4.95
CA GLY A 418 24.58 -23.45 -3.71
C GLY A 418 23.85 -22.13 -3.44
N MET A 419 24.53 -21.00 -3.61
CA MET A 419 23.94 -19.67 -3.46
C MET A 419 22.84 -19.44 -4.52
N MET A 420 23.09 -19.83 -5.77
CA MET A 420 22.11 -19.72 -6.84
C MET A 420 20.87 -20.58 -6.56
N ALA A 421 21.05 -21.84 -6.13
CA ALA A 421 19.94 -22.73 -5.76
C ALA A 421 19.10 -22.13 -4.62
N PHE A 422 19.74 -21.52 -3.63
CA PHE A 422 19.05 -20.84 -2.53
C PHE A 422 18.21 -19.65 -3.03
N VAL A 423 18.77 -18.78 -3.88
CA VAL A 423 18.03 -17.63 -4.42
C VAL A 423 16.85 -18.07 -5.30
N ILE A 424 17.04 -19.11 -6.12
CA ILE A 424 15.95 -19.68 -6.91
C ILE A 424 14.85 -20.24 -6.00
N ALA A 425 15.20 -20.95 -4.92
CA ALA A 425 14.24 -21.50 -3.98
C ALA A 425 13.41 -20.38 -3.29
N LEU A 426 14.05 -19.27 -2.89
CA LEU A 426 13.36 -18.10 -2.34
C LEU A 426 12.41 -17.46 -3.36
N THR A 427 12.84 -17.34 -4.61
CA THR A 427 12.02 -16.77 -5.68
C THR A 427 10.83 -17.67 -6.00
N PHE A 428 11.06 -18.98 -6.06
CA PHE A 428 9.99 -19.97 -6.23
C PHE A 428 8.99 -19.91 -5.07
N GLY A 429 9.46 -19.83 -3.82
CA GLY A 429 8.60 -19.67 -2.63
C GLY A 429 7.74 -18.41 -2.71
N SER A 430 8.31 -17.29 -3.17
CA SER A 430 7.57 -16.05 -3.38
C SER A 430 6.53 -16.16 -4.49
N ALA A 431 6.84 -16.81 -5.62
CA ALA A 431 5.91 -17.06 -6.72
C ALA A 431 4.75 -17.98 -6.27
N ASN A 432 5.07 -19.05 -5.54
CA ASN A 432 4.08 -19.97 -4.99
C ASN A 432 3.14 -19.30 -3.99
N SER A 433 3.66 -18.48 -3.08
CA SER A 433 2.84 -17.73 -2.12
C SER A 433 1.84 -16.79 -2.82
N ARG A 434 2.23 -16.17 -3.93
CA ARG A 434 1.33 -15.34 -4.76
C ARG A 434 0.29 -16.16 -5.49
N PHE A 435 0.66 -17.33 -5.99
CA PHE A 435 -0.29 -18.26 -6.60
C PHE A 435 -1.34 -18.71 -5.59
N ASP A 436 -0.94 -19.07 -4.36
CA ASP A 436 -1.86 -19.45 -3.29
C ASP A 436 -2.76 -18.28 -2.88
N ALA A 437 -2.24 -17.05 -2.81
CA ALA A 437 -3.04 -15.86 -2.53
C ALA A 437 -4.11 -15.62 -3.61
N ARG A 438 -3.78 -15.83 -4.90
CA ARG A 438 -4.77 -15.72 -6.00
C ARG A 438 -5.84 -16.79 -5.92
N LYS A 439 -5.46 -18.02 -5.53
CA LYS A 439 -6.40 -19.13 -5.33
C LYS A 439 -7.36 -18.85 -4.16
N ALA A 440 -6.83 -18.36 -3.03
CA ALA A 440 -7.63 -17.99 -1.88
C ALA A 440 -8.62 -16.86 -2.24
N ALA A 441 -8.14 -15.81 -2.92
CA ALA A 441 -9.00 -14.70 -3.35
C ALA A 441 -10.12 -15.12 -4.31
N LEU A 442 -9.92 -16.16 -5.14
CA LEU A 442 -10.99 -16.74 -5.96
C LEU A 442 -12.07 -17.41 -5.10
N LEU A 443 -11.68 -18.19 -4.10
CA LEU A 443 -12.63 -18.89 -3.22
C LEU A 443 -13.41 -17.90 -2.34
N ASP A 444 -12.73 -16.87 -1.82
CA ASP A 444 -13.36 -15.78 -1.07
C ASP A 444 -14.43 -15.07 -1.93
N ASP A 445 -14.08 -14.71 -3.17
CA ASP A 445 -14.98 -14.05 -4.13
C ASP A 445 -16.22 -14.91 -4.45
N VAL A 446 -16.02 -16.21 -4.74
CA VAL A 446 -17.12 -17.17 -4.98
C VAL A 446 -18.06 -17.25 -3.78
N THR A 447 -17.51 -17.32 -2.57
CA THR A 447 -18.30 -17.40 -1.33
C THR A 447 -19.09 -16.13 -1.06
N ALA A 448 -18.49 -14.96 -1.28
CA ALA A 448 -19.16 -13.68 -1.10
C ALA A 448 -20.31 -13.50 -2.11
N ILE A 449 -20.08 -13.82 -3.39
CA ILE A 449 -21.12 -13.75 -4.41
C ILE A 449 -22.28 -14.70 -4.09
N GLN A 450 -21.98 -15.94 -3.67
CA GLN A 450 -22.99 -16.89 -3.25
C GLN A 450 -23.82 -16.37 -2.06
N THR A 451 -23.15 -15.75 -1.09
CA THR A 451 -23.80 -15.13 0.08
C THR A 451 -24.70 -13.97 -0.35
N ALA A 452 -24.23 -13.09 -1.25
CA ALA A 452 -25.02 -11.99 -1.78
C ALA A 452 -26.25 -12.50 -2.54
N TYR A 453 -26.10 -13.56 -3.35
CA TYR A 453 -27.19 -14.17 -4.10
C TYR A 453 -28.26 -14.79 -3.20
N LEU A 454 -27.85 -15.44 -2.11
CA LEU A 454 -28.79 -15.98 -1.10
C LEU A 454 -29.50 -14.86 -0.36
N ARG A 455 -28.78 -13.79 0.03
CA ARG A 455 -29.36 -12.64 0.72
C ARG A 455 -30.28 -11.82 -0.18
N ALA A 456 -30.10 -11.84 -1.50
CA ALA A 456 -31.04 -11.23 -2.45
C ALA A 456 -32.46 -11.81 -2.33
N ASN A 457 -32.64 -13.04 -1.81
CA ASN A 457 -33.96 -13.60 -1.53
C ASN A 457 -34.74 -12.88 -0.41
N LEU A 458 -34.05 -12.09 0.41
CA LEU A 458 -34.66 -11.29 1.47
C LEU A 458 -35.28 -9.99 0.92
N LEU A 459 -35.00 -9.64 -0.33
CA LEU A 459 -35.49 -8.43 -0.96
C LEU A 459 -36.94 -8.60 -1.43
N PRO A 460 -37.72 -7.51 -1.48
CA PRO A 460 -39.09 -7.53 -2.05
C PRO A 460 -39.03 -7.68 -3.58
N GLU A 461 -40.14 -8.13 -4.20
CA GLU A 461 -40.28 -8.04 -5.64
C GLU A 461 -40.67 -6.58 -6.07
N PRO A 462 -40.20 -6.09 -7.21
CA PRO A 462 -39.46 -6.80 -8.27
C PRO A 462 -37.93 -6.80 -8.08
N GLN A 463 -37.38 -6.14 -7.03
CA GLN A 463 -35.94 -5.96 -6.79
C GLN A 463 -35.21 -7.30 -6.64
N ARG A 464 -35.85 -8.29 -5.97
CA ARG A 464 -35.30 -9.64 -5.82
C ARG A 464 -34.91 -10.24 -7.16
N THR A 465 -35.86 -10.29 -8.08
CA THR A 465 -35.66 -10.88 -9.42
C THR A 465 -34.60 -10.12 -10.20
N THR A 466 -34.63 -8.79 -10.18
CA THR A 466 -33.68 -7.94 -10.91
C THR A 466 -32.25 -8.11 -10.38
N VAL A 467 -32.08 -8.03 -9.07
CA VAL A 467 -30.75 -8.13 -8.44
C VAL A 467 -30.15 -9.53 -8.63
N ARG A 468 -30.97 -10.59 -8.55
CA ARG A 468 -30.49 -11.96 -8.83
C ARG A 468 -30.03 -12.12 -10.28
N SER A 469 -30.74 -11.50 -11.23
CA SER A 469 -30.29 -11.47 -12.63
C SER A 469 -28.96 -10.74 -12.79
N LEU A 470 -28.82 -9.56 -12.18
CA LEU A 470 -27.57 -8.77 -12.21
C LEU A 470 -26.38 -9.53 -11.59
N LEU A 471 -26.60 -10.23 -10.46
CA LEU A 471 -25.56 -11.05 -9.84
C LEU A 471 -25.14 -12.21 -10.75
N ARG A 472 -26.10 -12.84 -11.46
CA ARG A 472 -25.78 -13.89 -12.42
C ARG A 472 -24.98 -13.36 -13.61
N ASP A 473 -25.39 -12.20 -14.16
CA ASP A 473 -24.69 -11.54 -15.26
C ASP A 473 -23.27 -11.08 -14.83
N TYR A 474 -23.14 -10.68 -13.57
CA TYR A 474 -21.85 -10.37 -12.97
C TYR A 474 -20.93 -11.60 -12.89
N VAL A 475 -21.44 -12.76 -12.45
CA VAL A 475 -20.67 -14.01 -12.44
C VAL A 475 -20.28 -14.43 -13.85
N GLU A 476 -21.17 -14.27 -14.83
CA GLU A 476 -20.85 -14.52 -16.25
C GLU A 476 -19.70 -13.63 -16.73
N ALA A 477 -19.73 -12.34 -16.42
CA ALA A 477 -18.63 -11.44 -16.73
C ALA A 477 -17.33 -11.86 -16.02
N ARG A 478 -17.40 -12.33 -14.77
CA ARG A 478 -16.23 -12.84 -14.01
C ARG A 478 -15.62 -14.09 -14.63
N VAL A 479 -16.43 -15.00 -15.14
CA VAL A 479 -15.96 -16.18 -15.91
C VAL A 479 -15.32 -15.72 -17.22
N GLY A 480 -15.89 -14.71 -17.87
CA GLY A 480 -15.38 -14.12 -19.11
C GLY A 480 -13.97 -13.50 -18.99
N ILE A 481 -13.61 -12.96 -17.81
CA ILE A 481 -12.29 -12.39 -17.57
C ILE A 481 -11.18 -13.43 -17.84
N VAL A 482 -11.41 -14.69 -17.49
CA VAL A 482 -10.43 -15.77 -17.69
C VAL A 482 -10.12 -16.00 -19.16
N HIS A 483 -11.14 -15.93 -20.01
CA HIS A 483 -10.96 -16.11 -21.45
C HIS A 483 -10.40 -14.85 -22.15
N ALA A 484 -10.43 -13.72 -21.43
CA ALA A 484 -9.92 -12.44 -21.93
C ALA A 484 -8.43 -12.21 -21.60
N TYR A 485 -7.80 -13.04 -20.74
CA TYR A 485 -6.37 -13.01 -20.53
C TYR A 485 -5.67 -13.28 -21.88
N GLY A 486 -4.68 -12.46 -22.24
CA GLY A 486 -4.00 -12.52 -23.55
C GLY A 486 -4.48 -11.48 -24.56
N ASN A 487 -5.65 -10.86 -24.34
CA ASN A 487 -6.10 -9.74 -25.14
C ASN A 487 -6.45 -8.53 -24.25
N PRO A 488 -5.56 -7.53 -24.15
CA PRO A 488 -5.75 -6.38 -23.26
C PRO A 488 -7.02 -5.57 -23.56
N THR A 489 -7.48 -5.58 -24.80
CA THR A 489 -8.70 -4.86 -25.20
C THR A 489 -9.94 -5.60 -24.69
N THR A 490 -9.98 -6.91 -24.88
CA THR A 490 -11.09 -7.76 -24.39
C THR A 490 -11.14 -7.77 -22.88
N LEU A 491 -9.99 -7.85 -22.19
CA LEU A 491 -9.91 -7.82 -20.73
C LEU A 491 -10.50 -6.51 -20.19
N ARG A 492 -10.13 -5.36 -20.75
CA ARG A 492 -10.70 -4.05 -20.37
C ARG A 492 -12.21 -3.96 -20.58
N LEU A 493 -12.73 -4.53 -21.67
CA LEU A 493 -14.17 -4.54 -21.94
C LEU A 493 -14.94 -5.37 -20.90
N VAL A 494 -14.42 -6.54 -20.54
CA VAL A 494 -15.05 -7.43 -19.55
C VAL A 494 -14.98 -6.82 -18.15
N GLN A 495 -13.86 -6.18 -17.80
CA GLN A 495 -13.73 -5.45 -16.54
C GLN A 495 -14.74 -4.31 -16.43
N ARG A 496 -14.86 -3.45 -17.45
CA ARG A 496 -15.89 -2.38 -17.48
C ARG A 496 -17.30 -2.92 -17.39
N ARG A 497 -17.60 -4.08 -18.02
CA ARG A 497 -18.91 -4.72 -17.87
C ARG A 497 -19.16 -5.15 -16.42
N ALA A 498 -18.17 -5.72 -15.74
CA ALA A 498 -18.29 -6.10 -14.34
C ALA A 498 -18.51 -4.87 -13.44
N GLU A 499 -17.78 -3.78 -13.66
CA GLU A 499 -17.92 -2.51 -12.94
C GLU A 499 -19.32 -1.89 -13.16
N ALA A 500 -19.80 -1.84 -14.39
CA ALA A 500 -21.15 -1.34 -14.70
C ALA A 500 -22.26 -2.18 -14.05
N LEU A 501 -22.07 -3.49 -13.93
CA LEU A 501 -23.01 -4.36 -13.21
C LEU A 501 -22.95 -4.10 -11.69
N GLN A 502 -21.80 -3.81 -11.13
CA GLN A 502 -21.66 -3.40 -9.72
C GLN A 502 -22.42 -2.10 -9.45
N GLU A 503 -22.25 -1.10 -10.30
CA GLU A 503 -22.97 0.19 -10.22
C GLU A 503 -24.48 -0.01 -10.33
N SER A 504 -24.93 -0.83 -11.28
CA SER A 504 -26.36 -1.17 -11.43
C SER A 504 -26.93 -1.91 -10.21
N MET A 505 -26.19 -2.85 -9.61
CA MET A 505 -26.62 -3.52 -8.38
C MET A 505 -26.70 -2.55 -7.21
N TRP A 506 -25.75 -1.60 -7.12
CA TRP A 506 -25.73 -0.62 -6.05
C TRP A 506 -26.89 0.37 -6.14
N SER A 507 -27.26 0.83 -7.33
CA SER A 507 -28.43 1.71 -7.52
C SER A 507 -29.75 1.07 -7.03
N HIS A 508 -29.87 -0.25 -7.10
CA HIS A 508 -31.01 -0.96 -6.52
C HIS A 508 -30.96 -0.98 -4.99
N VAL A 509 -29.77 -1.02 -4.37
CA VAL A 509 -29.63 -0.88 -2.91
C VAL A 509 -30.05 0.52 -2.45
N GLU A 510 -29.63 1.56 -3.16
CA GLU A 510 -30.01 2.95 -2.86
C GLU A 510 -31.53 3.14 -2.92
N ALA A 511 -32.17 2.65 -3.98
CA ALA A 511 -33.62 2.70 -4.12
C ALA A 511 -34.36 1.92 -3.02
N LEU A 512 -33.80 0.82 -2.52
CA LEU A 512 -34.36 0.05 -1.40
C LEU A 512 -34.25 0.80 -0.07
N ILE A 513 -33.14 1.49 0.17
CA ILE A 513 -32.91 2.31 1.35
C ILE A 513 -33.91 3.49 1.36
N GLU A 514 -34.10 4.16 0.24
CA GLU A 514 -35.03 5.26 0.10
C GLU A 514 -36.50 4.85 0.32
N SER A 515 -36.84 3.59 0.02
CA SER A 515 -38.22 3.07 0.21
C SER A 515 -38.63 2.90 1.67
N GLY A 516 -37.69 2.94 2.62
CA GLY A 516 -37.95 2.89 4.06
C GLY A 516 -38.52 1.58 4.62
N ASN A 517 -38.69 0.54 3.80
CA ASN A 517 -39.21 -0.75 4.20
C ASN A 517 -38.09 -1.71 4.57
N ASP A 518 -38.22 -2.40 5.73
CA ASP A 518 -37.34 -3.49 6.20
C ASP A 518 -35.82 -3.20 6.09
N ALA A 519 -35.37 -2.14 6.77
CA ALA A 519 -33.98 -1.69 6.79
C ALA A 519 -32.98 -2.82 7.18
N ARG A 520 -33.41 -3.84 7.93
CA ARG A 520 -32.56 -4.95 8.37
C ARG A 520 -32.18 -5.88 7.21
N SER A 521 -33.14 -6.30 6.41
CA SER A 521 -32.90 -7.17 5.26
C SER A 521 -32.12 -6.45 4.16
N HIS A 522 -32.42 -5.18 3.92
CA HIS A 522 -31.69 -4.34 2.97
C HIS A 522 -30.22 -4.14 3.41
N GLY A 523 -29.97 -3.89 4.71
CA GLY A 523 -28.61 -3.76 5.26
C GLY A 523 -27.78 -5.05 5.15
N LEU A 524 -28.41 -6.22 5.37
CA LEU A 524 -27.73 -7.52 5.19
C LEU A 524 -27.32 -7.77 3.74
N PHE A 525 -28.17 -7.38 2.78
CA PHE A 525 -27.86 -7.50 1.35
C PHE A 525 -26.76 -6.49 0.93
N ALA A 526 -26.89 -5.23 1.32
CA ALA A 526 -25.90 -4.19 1.04
C ALA A 526 -24.50 -4.57 1.59
N SER A 527 -24.43 -5.12 2.81
CA SER A 527 -23.18 -5.61 3.38
C SER A 527 -22.56 -6.74 2.57
N ALA A 528 -23.36 -7.70 2.09
CA ALA A 528 -22.85 -8.78 1.25
C ALA A 528 -22.36 -8.28 -0.11
N LEU A 529 -23.05 -7.29 -0.68
CA LEU A 529 -22.67 -6.70 -1.96
C LEU A 529 -21.36 -5.91 -1.85
N ASN A 530 -21.15 -5.17 -0.75
CA ASN A 530 -19.91 -4.50 -0.45
C ASN A 530 -18.73 -5.47 -0.32
N GLU A 531 -18.96 -6.65 0.29
CA GLU A 531 -17.95 -7.70 0.38
C GLU A 531 -17.57 -8.21 -1.02
N VAL A 532 -18.54 -8.42 -1.90
CA VAL A 532 -18.30 -8.81 -3.31
C VAL A 532 -17.44 -7.76 -4.02
N PHE A 533 -17.74 -6.47 -3.85
CA PHE A 533 -16.98 -5.39 -4.51
C PHE A 533 -15.56 -5.27 -3.96
N GLY A 534 -15.38 -5.40 -2.64
CA GLY A 534 -14.05 -5.42 -2.03
C GLY A 534 -13.18 -6.58 -2.51
N LEU A 535 -13.77 -7.77 -2.65
CA LEU A 535 -13.06 -8.95 -3.16
C LEU A 535 -12.79 -8.87 -4.67
N HIS A 536 -13.66 -8.22 -5.44
CA HIS A 536 -13.37 -7.89 -6.83
C HIS A 536 -12.09 -7.06 -6.96
N THR A 537 -12.02 -5.95 -6.24
CA THR A 537 -10.85 -5.06 -6.23
C THR A 537 -9.59 -5.83 -5.81
N ARG A 538 -9.67 -6.62 -4.73
CA ARG A 538 -8.56 -7.45 -4.25
C ARG A 538 -8.06 -8.43 -5.32
N ARG A 539 -8.96 -9.09 -6.06
CA ARG A 539 -8.58 -10.02 -7.15
C ARG A 539 -7.90 -9.31 -8.32
N VAL A 540 -8.40 -8.14 -8.71
CA VAL A 540 -7.78 -7.32 -9.77
C VAL A 540 -6.37 -6.92 -9.38
N VAL A 541 -6.18 -6.43 -8.15
CA VAL A 541 -4.86 -6.03 -7.62
C VAL A 541 -3.90 -7.23 -7.55
N LEU A 542 -4.33 -8.36 -6.99
CA LEU A 542 -3.49 -9.57 -6.90
C LEU A 542 -3.14 -10.17 -8.27
N GLY A 543 -4.02 -10.03 -9.26
CA GLY A 543 -3.80 -10.51 -10.61
C GLY A 543 -2.93 -9.61 -11.48
N ALA A 544 -3.13 -8.29 -11.41
CA ALA A 544 -2.50 -7.33 -12.30
C ALA A 544 -1.21 -6.69 -11.72
N HIS A 545 -1.17 -6.40 -10.40
CA HIS A 545 -0.12 -5.54 -9.83
C HIS A 545 0.88 -6.29 -8.92
N TYR A 546 0.52 -7.43 -8.32
CA TYR A 546 1.40 -8.16 -7.41
C TYR A 546 2.19 -9.25 -8.15
N ARG A 547 3.25 -8.85 -8.86
CA ARG A 547 4.18 -9.74 -9.59
C ARG A 547 5.62 -9.59 -9.09
N ILE A 548 6.46 -10.55 -9.44
CA ILE A 548 7.90 -10.43 -9.22
C ILE A 548 8.43 -9.34 -10.17
N PRO A 549 9.09 -8.28 -9.66
CA PRO A 549 9.62 -7.23 -10.51
C PRO A 549 10.54 -7.77 -11.60
N GLY A 550 10.45 -7.24 -12.82
CA GLY A 550 11.28 -7.66 -13.96
C GLY A 550 12.78 -7.62 -13.66
N PHE A 551 13.23 -6.64 -12.86
CA PHE A 551 14.61 -6.54 -12.38
C PHE A 551 15.08 -7.82 -11.64
N VAL A 552 14.22 -8.44 -10.81
CA VAL A 552 14.57 -9.69 -10.10
C VAL A 552 14.83 -10.81 -11.09
N TRP A 553 14.04 -10.91 -12.16
CA TRP A 553 14.27 -11.87 -13.25
C TRP A 553 15.58 -11.61 -13.97
N CYS A 554 15.92 -10.35 -14.27
CA CYS A 554 17.21 -10.00 -14.88
C CYS A 554 18.40 -10.41 -13.99
N VAL A 555 18.32 -10.14 -12.68
CA VAL A 555 19.36 -10.55 -11.71
C VAL A 555 19.49 -12.06 -11.63
N LEU A 556 18.38 -12.80 -11.59
CA LEU A 556 18.38 -14.27 -11.58
C LEU A 556 19.02 -14.85 -12.85
N ILE A 557 18.68 -14.33 -14.01
CA ILE A 557 19.28 -14.78 -15.29
C ILE A 557 20.78 -14.46 -15.31
N ALA A 558 21.19 -13.27 -14.88
CA ALA A 558 22.59 -12.88 -14.80
C ALA A 558 23.39 -13.77 -13.82
N ALA A 559 22.88 -13.99 -12.62
CA ALA A 559 23.50 -14.88 -11.63
C ALA A 559 23.61 -16.31 -12.15
N SER A 560 22.61 -16.78 -12.89
CA SER A 560 22.57 -18.07 -13.53
C SER A 560 23.64 -18.20 -14.61
N CYS A 561 23.80 -17.17 -15.44
CA CYS A 561 24.86 -17.12 -16.44
C CYS A 561 26.25 -17.20 -15.77
N VAL A 562 26.47 -16.45 -14.69
CA VAL A 562 27.74 -16.50 -13.93
C VAL A 562 28.00 -17.90 -13.39
N ALA A 563 26.98 -18.55 -12.81
CA ALA A 563 27.09 -19.91 -12.30
C ALA A 563 27.41 -20.94 -13.42
N MET A 564 26.74 -20.82 -14.57
CA MET A 564 27.00 -21.70 -15.74
C MET A 564 28.39 -21.46 -16.33
N VAL A 565 28.86 -20.22 -16.38
CA VAL A 565 30.26 -19.91 -16.76
C VAL A 565 31.24 -20.57 -15.78
N ALA A 566 30.97 -20.52 -14.48
CA ALA A 566 31.84 -21.14 -13.46
C ALA A 566 31.89 -22.69 -13.62
N VAL A 567 30.76 -23.33 -13.90
CA VAL A 567 30.69 -24.77 -14.22
C VAL A 567 31.50 -25.09 -15.49
N GLY A 568 31.28 -24.34 -16.55
CA GLY A 568 32.05 -24.48 -17.80
C GLY A 568 33.55 -24.30 -17.58
N PHE A 569 33.94 -23.31 -16.77
CA PHE A 569 35.34 -23.03 -16.42
C PHE A 569 35.98 -24.24 -15.70
N GLN A 570 35.27 -24.81 -14.74
CA GLN A 570 35.71 -26.02 -14.02
C GLN A 570 35.96 -27.17 -14.97
N PHE A 571 35.04 -27.44 -15.92
CA PHE A 571 35.20 -28.50 -16.94
C PHE A 571 36.38 -28.18 -17.87
N GLY A 572 36.57 -26.92 -18.25
CA GLY A 572 37.69 -26.50 -19.09
C GLY A 572 39.06 -26.66 -18.43
N MET A 573 39.12 -26.59 -17.09
CA MET A 573 40.34 -26.81 -16.30
C MET A 573 40.64 -28.29 -16.06
N GLY A 574 39.59 -29.14 -15.95
CA GLY A 574 39.74 -30.54 -15.52
C GLY A 574 39.83 -31.58 -16.64
N SER A 575 39.35 -31.31 -17.85
CA SER A 575 39.27 -32.32 -18.94
C SER A 575 39.41 -31.69 -20.31
N ASN A 576 40.05 -32.47 -21.21
CA ASN A 576 40.16 -32.09 -22.63
C ASN A 576 38.93 -32.54 -23.44
N ARG A 577 38.02 -33.30 -22.85
CA ARG A 577 36.81 -33.83 -23.52
C ARG A 577 35.58 -33.05 -23.09
N ARG A 578 34.76 -32.62 -24.06
CA ARG A 578 33.46 -32.00 -23.85
C ARG A 578 32.42 -33.07 -23.51
N VAL A 579 31.67 -32.88 -22.42
CA VAL A 579 30.56 -33.76 -22.03
C VAL A 579 29.25 -33.08 -22.39
N HIS A 580 28.95 -33.02 -23.70
CA HIS A 580 27.79 -32.29 -24.23
C HIS A 580 26.46 -32.76 -23.61
N THR A 581 26.30 -34.06 -23.37
CA THR A 581 25.08 -34.60 -22.76
C THR A 581 24.84 -34.10 -21.32
N ALA A 582 25.89 -34.06 -20.51
CA ALA A 582 25.78 -33.53 -19.13
C ALA A 582 25.48 -32.04 -19.10
N ASN A 583 26.15 -31.26 -19.97
CA ASN A 583 25.93 -29.82 -20.10
C ASN A 583 24.49 -29.51 -20.55
N PHE A 584 23.97 -30.28 -21.52
CA PHE A 584 22.60 -30.15 -21.99
C PHE A 584 21.61 -30.50 -20.87
N ALA A 585 21.80 -31.65 -20.20
CA ALA A 585 20.94 -32.05 -19.09
C ALA A 585 20.90 -30.99 -17.97
N LEU A 586 22.05 -30.45 -17.58
CA LEU A 586 22.13 -29.40 -16.57
C LEU A 586 21.38 -28.14 -17.02
N SER A 587 21.58 -27.69 -18.26
CA SER A 587 20.92 -26.49 -18.81
C SER A 587 19.40 -26.67 -18.89
N VAL A 588 18.92 -27.83 -19.31
CA VAL A 588 17.50 -28.17 -19.36
C VAL A 588 16.89 -28.20 -17.96
N THR A 589 17.52 -28.90 -17.00
CA THR A 589 17.03 -28.99 -15.62
C THR A 589 16.92 -27.57 -15.00
N PHE A 590 17.93 -26.77 -15.19
CA PHE A 590 17.94 -25.39 -14.70
C PHE A 590 16.82 -24.55 -15.34
N ALA A 591 16.69 -24.62 -16.67
CA ALA A 591 15.65 -23.91 -17.40
C ALA A 591 14.24 -24.33 -16.98
N LEU A 592 14.01 -25.62 -16.67
CA LEU A 592 12.73 -26.10 -16.17
C LEU A 592 12.36 -25.53 -14.81
N VAL A 593 13.31 -25.45 -13.87
CA VAL A 593 13.05 -24.87 -12.54
C VAL A 593 12.73 -23.37 -12.64
N MET A 594 13.51 -22.64 -13.45
CA MET A 594 13.26 -21.23 -13.71
C MET A 594 11.92 -21.00 -14.42
N LEU A 595 11.59 -21.85 -15.39
CA LEU A 595 10.32 -21.79 -16.10
C LEU A 595 9.14 -22.00 -15.17
N LEU A 596 9.24 -22.96 -14.24
CA LEU A 596 8.18 -23.24 -13.27
C LEU A 596 7.93 -22.03 -12.35
N ALA A 597 9.00 -21.40 -11.85
CA ALA A 597 8.86 -20.18 -11.03
C ALA A 597 8.26 -19.02 -11.85
N PHE A 598 8.65 -18.91 -13.11
CA PHE A 598 8.14 -17.90 -14.04
C PHE A 598 6.66 -18.13 -14.39
N ASP A 599 6.25 -19.37 -14.58
CA ASP A 599 4.87 -19.76 -14.86
C ASP A 599 3.94 -19.51 -13.66
N LEU A 600 4.38 -19.85 -12.45
CA LEU A 600 3.64 -19.58 -11.20
C LEU A 600 3.44 -18.09 -10.94
N ASP A 601 4.33 -17.21 -11.40
CA ASP A 601 4.19 -15.76 -11.23
C ASP A 601 3.15 -15.17 -12.20
N ARG A 602 2.84 -15.83 -13.32
CA ARG A 602 1.82 -15.40 -14.30
C ARG A 602 0.40 -15.48 -13.72
N ALA A 603 -0.43 -14.47 -14.01
CA ALA A 603 -1.76 -14.38 -13.40
C ALA A 603 -2.85 -15.22 -14.10
N GLY A 604 -2.78 -15.39 -15.40
CA GLY A 604 -3.87 -16.01 -16.17
C GLY A 604 -3.44 -16.78 -17.40
N GLU A 605 -2.15 -16.77 -17.75
CA GLU A 605 -1.58 -17.47 -18.89
C GLU A 605 -0.44 -18.37 -18.41
N GLY A 606 -0.52 -19.65 -18.69
CA GLY A 606 0.53 -20.59 -18.31
C GLY A 606 0.04 -22.02 -18.22
N LEU A 607 0.96 -22.93 -17.85
CA LEU A 607 0.65 -24.32 -17.59
C LEU A 607 -0.01 -24.50 -16.21
N VAL A 608 0.32 -23.60 -15.25
CA VAL A 608 -0.19 -23.61 -13.87
C VAL A 608 -1.07 -22.37 -13.66
N ALA A 609 -2.30 -22.39 -14.22
CA ALA A 609 -3.29 -21.36 -13.99
C ALA A 609 -4.20 -21.71 -12.79
N VAL A 610 -4.73 -20.69 -12.08
CA VAL A 610 -5.73 -20.90 -11.03
C VAL A 610 -7.01 -21.44 -11.66
N ASN A 611 -7.41 -22.66 -11.24
CA ASN A 611 -8.60 -23.31 -11.76
C ASN A 611 -9.85 -22.51 -11.39
N GLN A 612 -10.60 -22.06 -12.39
CA GLN A 612 -11.80 -21.24 -12.26
C GLN A 612 -13.10 -22.07 -12.09
N GLN A 613 -12.97 -23.38 -11.98
CA GLN A 613 -14.13 -24.26 -11.83
C GLN A 613 -15.11 -23.81 -10.72
N PRO A 614 -14.64 -23.34 -9.54
CA PRO A 614 -15.57 -22.86 -8.50
C PRO A 614 -16.48 -21.70 -8.96
N MET A 615 -15.98 -20.78 -9.79
CA MET A 615 -16.79 -19.70 -10.34
C MET A 615 -17.79 -20.19 -11.41
N ILE A 616 -17.37 -21.17 -12.22
CA ILE A 616 -18.23 -21.81 -13.23
C ILE A 616 -19.35 -22.58 -12.54
N ASP A 617 -19.04 -23.33 -11.49
CA ASP A 617 -20.02 -24.10 -10.71
C ASP A 617 -21.04 -23.16 -10.04
N LEU A 618 -20.57 -22.01 -9.53
CA LEU A 618 -21.44 -20.97 -8.98
C LEU A 618 -22.41 -20.45 -10.05
N TYR A 619 -21.91 -20.12 -11.25
CA TYR A 619 -22.75 -19.68 -12.38
C TYR A 619 -23.83 -20.69 -12.74
N GLN A 620 -23.46 -21.97 -12.83
CA GLN A 620 -24.41 -23.05 -13.13
C GLN A 620 -25.46 -23.23 -12.02
N SER A 621 -25.08 -23.03 -10.75
CA SER A 621 -26.01 -23.11 -9.62
C SER A 621 -27.03 -21.98 -9.60
N MET A 622 -26.65 -20.78 -10.10
CA MET A 622 -27.53 -19.62 -10.22
C MET A 622 -28.50 -19.69 -11.43
N SER A 623 -28.22 -20.60 -12.35
CA SER A 623 -29.01 -20.78 -13.58
C SER A 623 -30.10 -21.85 -13.43
N LYS A 624 -30.08 -22.60 -12.34
CA LYS A 624 -31.12 -23.54 -11.91
C LYS A 624 -32.18 -22.84 -11.05
#